data_9481ba3d23d62827134bc8e65a901d07
#
_entry.id   9481ba3d23d62827134bc8e65a901d07
#
_cell.length_a   1.000
_cell.length_b   1.000
_cell.length_c   1.000
_cell.angle_alpha   90.00
_cell.angle_beta   90.00
_cell.angle_gamma   90.00
#
_symmetry.space_group_name_H-M   'P 1'
#
loop_
_entity.id
_entity.type
_entity.pdbx_description
1 polymer ?
#
loop_
_entity_poly.entity_id
_entity_poly.type
_entity_poly.pdbx_seq_one_letter_code
_entity_poly.pdbx_strand_id
1 'polypeptide(L)'
;ERDLRINGSDISYYFLKEEDDFRINPDGFISAITADTDLVIICNPNNPTGSLITPDELKKVLTHCKETNTYVMIDETYIEFVPDVDELSAIPLTASFDNVIILRGTSKFFATPGLRLGYAITSNSQILTDINTNKNPWMINSLAVVAGETMFLDEEYINKTRSLILSEKTRCRQLIEESHKFKLYPSY
;
A
#
# COMPACT_ATOMS: atom_id res chain seq x y z
N GLU A 1 5.20 7.10 -10.36
CA GLU A 1 6.25 7.01 -11.40
C GLU A 1 6.31 8.29 -12.25
N ARG A 2 5.23 8.66 -12.94
CA ARG A 2 5.18 9.87 -13.77
C ARG A 2 5.61 11.14 -12.99
N ASP A 3 5.07 11.33 -11.80
CA ASP A 3 5.34 12.52 -11.00
C ASP A 3 6.79 12.55 -10.50
N LEU A 4 7.37 11.41 -10.18
CA LEU A 4 8.80 11.31 -9.84
C LEU A 4 9.68 11.72 -11.03
N ARG A 5 9.38 11.22 -12.24
CA ARG A 5 10.13 11.59 -13.47
C ARG A 5 10.02 13.09 -13.78
N ILE A 6 8.80 13.67 -13.63
CA ILE A 6 8.60 15.11 -13.84
C ILE A 6 9.43 15.95 -12.87
N ASN A 7 9.64 15.44 -11.64
CA ASN A 7 10.47 16.09 -10.63
C ASN A 7 11.96 15.70 -10.71
N GLY A 8 12.39 15.04 -11.78
CA GLY A 8 13.81 14.78 -12.05
C GLY A 8 14.39 13.58 -11.31
N SER A 9 13.54 12.69 -10.76
CA SER A 9 14.04 11.49 -10.08
C SER A 9 14.45 10.41 -11.08
N ASP A 10 15.57 9.77 -10.84
CA ASP A 10 15.94 8.51 -11.48
C ASP A 10 15.17 7.36 -10.85
N ILE A 11 14.67 6.44 -11.69
CA ILE A 11 13.81 5.35 -11.23
C ILE A 11 14.43 4.01 -11.64
N SER A 12 14.67 3.17 -10.66
CA SER A 12 14.99 1.76 -10.85
C SER A 12 13.82 0.87 -10.39
N TYR A 13 13.77 -0.35 -10.90
CA TYR A 13 12.68 -1.29 -10.63
C TYR A 13 13.21 -2.57 -10.02
N TYR A 14 12.55 -3.03 -8.96
CA TYR A 14 12.68 -4.39 -8.48
C TYR A 14 11.61 -5.26 -9.14
N PHE A 15 12.04 -6.22 -9.97
CA PHE A 15 11.13 -7.09 -10.70
C PHE A 15 10.75 -8.31 -9.87
N LEU A 16 9.45 -8.49 -9.64
CA LEU A 16 8.93 -9.70 -9.02
C LEU A 16 9.04 -10.87 -10.00
N LYS A 17 9.39 -12.04 -9.48
CA LYS A 17 9.64 -13.23 -10.28
C LYS A 17 8.58 -14.29 -10.05
N GLU A 18 8.28 -15.05 -11.10
CA GLU A 18 7.36 -16.17 -11.02
C GLU A 18 7.85 -17.28 -10.06
N GLU A 19 9.17 -17.50 -9.99
CA GLU A 19 9.80 -18.47 -9.10
C GLU A 19 9.55 -18.15 -7.61
N ASP A 20 9.30 -16.88 -7.28
CA ASP A 20 8.97 -16.38 -5.94
C ASP A 20 7.44 -16.16 -5.79
N ASP A 21 6.61 -16.75 -6.65
CA ASP A 21 5.16 -16.53 -6.72
C ASP A 21 4.78 -15.03 -6.81
N PHE A 22 5.59 -14.24 -7.47
CA PHE A 22 5.47 -12.79 -7.58
C PHE A 22 5.39 -12.06 -6.23
N ARG A 23 6.04 -12.61 -5.21
CA ARG A 23 6.21 -11.95 -3.91
C ARG A 23 7.53 -11.19 -3.85
N ILE A 24 7.58 -10.16 -3.02
CA ILE A 24 8.85 -9.54 -2.64
C ILE A 24 9.61 -10.53 -1.76
N ASN A 25 10.84 -10.88 -2.17
CA ASN A 25 11.80 -11.54 -1.30
C ASN A 25 12.54 -10.44 -0.52
N PRO A 26 12.38 -10.34 0.83
CA PRO A 26 12.93 -9.22 1.58
C PRO A 26 14.46 -9.08 1.47
N ASP A 27 15.20 -10.18 1.50
CA ASP A 27 16.67 -10.14 1.44
C ASP A 27 17.17 -9.72 0.06
N GLY A 28 16.54 -10.24 -1.00
CA GLY A 28 16.82 -9.83 -2.37
C GLY A 28 16.44 -8.38 -2.64
N PHE A 29 15.34 -7.92 -2.05
CA PHE A 29 14.88 -6.55 -2.17
C PHE A 29 15.82 -5.57 -1.46
N ILE A 30 16.23 -5.88 -0.23
CA ILE A 30 17.21 -5.11 0.54
C ILE A 30 18.53 -4.99 -0.23
N SER A 31 19.00 -6.08 -0.84
CA SER A 31 20.23 -6.09 -1.63
C SER A 31 20.17 -5.20 -2.88
N ALA A 32 18.97 -4.87 -3.36
CA ALA A 32 18.77 -3.97 -4.50
C ALA A 32 18.73 -2.47 -4.08
N ILE A 33 18.62 -2.17 -2.78
CA ILE A 33 18.63 -0.82 -2.24
C ILE A 33 20.08 -0.40 -2.04
N THR A 34 20.48 0.69 -2.69
CA THR A 34 21.84 1.21 -2.63
C THR A 34 21.93 2.48 -1.79
N ALA A 35 23.14 2.93 -1.47
CA ALA A 35 23.37 4.18 -0.74
C ALA A 35 22.87 5.43 -1.49
N ASP A 36 22.62 5.32 -2.80
CA ASP A 36 22.09 6.41 -3.63
C ASP A 36 20.55 6.35 -3.76
N THR A 37 19.91 5.46 -2.99
CA THR A 37 18.44 5.33 -2.99
C THR A 37 17.83 6.27 -1.95
N ASP A 38 17.15 7.32 -2.41
CA ASP A 38 16.45 8.26 -1.51
C ASP A 38 15.09 7.74 -1.06
N LEU A 39 14.38 7.04 -1.95
CA LEU A 39 13.01 6.60 -1.72
C LEU A 39 12.74 5.21 -2.31
N VAL A 40 12.19 4.35 -1.49
CA VAL A 40 11.63 3.05 -1.88
C VAL A 40 10.11 3.15 -1.90
N ILE A 41 9.45 2.61 -2.94
CA ILE A 41 7.99 2.57 -3.03
C ILE A 41 7.54 1.12 -3.14
N ILE A 42 6.66 0.70 -2.23
CA ILE A 42 6.10 -0.64 -2.15
C ILE A 42 4.57 -0.54 -2.23
N CYS A 43 3.94 -1.28 -3.14
CA CYS A 43 2.50 -1.47 -3.15
C CYS A 43 2.17 -2.73 -2.32
N ASN A 44 1.38 -2.60 -1.25
CA ASN A 44 1.13 -3.68 -0.30
C ASN A 44 -0.31 -3.68 0.24
N PRO A 45 -1.19 -4.59 -0.17
CA PRO A 45 -0.98 -5.67 -1.16
C PRO A 45 -0.64 -5.17 -2.56
N ASN A 46 0.18 -5.94 -3.27
CA ASN A 46 0.67 -5.53 -4.58
C ASN A 46 -0.41 -5.65 -5.67
N ASN A 47 -0.51 -4.65 -6.50
CA ASN A 47 -1.32 -4.69 -7.72
C ASN A 47 -0.38 -4.82 -8.93
N PRO A 48 -0.51 -5.86 -9.78
CA PRO A 48 -1.69 -6.75 -9.96
C PRO A 48 -1.59 -8.12 -9.26
N THR A 49 -0.50 -8.46 -8.58
CA THR A 49 -0.25 -9.85 -8.14
C THR A 49 -1.07 -10.27 -6.92
N GLY A 50 -1.57 -9.31 -6.13
CA GLY A 50 -2.25 -9.58 -4.85
C GLY A 50 -1.32 -10.11 -3.76
N SER A 51 0.00 -10.18 -4.01
CA SER A 51 0.97 -10.60 -3.00
C SER A 51 1.13 -9.53 -1.91
N LEU A 52 1.49 -9.96 -0.71
CA LEU A 52 1.67 -9.11 0.45
C LEU A 52 3.02 -9.40 1.11
N ILE A 53 3.72 -8.36 1.50
CA ILE A 53 4.87 -8.42 2.39
C ILE A 53 4.37 -8.16 3.82
N THR A 54 4.69 -9.05 4.75
CA THR A 54 4.18 -8.99 6.12
C THR A 54 4.83 -7.85 6.92
N PRO A 55 4.21 -7.38 8.03
CA PRO A 55 4.82 -6.37 8.88
C PRO A 55 6.21 -6.76 9.42
N ASP A 56 6.46 -8.04 9.71
CA ASP A 56 7.78 -8.51 10.17
C ASP A 56 8.83 -8.50 9.04
N GLU A 57 8.44 -8.81 7.82
CA GLU A 57 9.29 -8.65 6.64
C GLU A 57 9.55 -7.17 6.34
N LEU A 58 8.52 -6.32 6.46
CA LEU A 58 8.65 -4.86 6.31
C LEU A 58 9.60 -4.24 7.33
N LYS A 59 9.61 -4.73 8.59
CA LYS A 59 10.56 -4.27 9.61
C LYS A 59 12.01 -4.43 9.16
N LYS A 60 12.35 -5.54 8.48
CA LYS A 60 13.71 -5.75 7.96
C LYS A 60 14.07 -4.70 6.92
N VAL A 61 13.14 -4.44 5.97
CA VAL A 61 13.33 -3.43 4.93
C VAL A 61 13.46 -2.04 5.55
N LEU A 62 12.56 -1.67 6.48
CA LEU A 62 12.57 -0.37 7.14
C LEU A 62 13.84 -0.12 7.95
N THR A 63 14.34 -1.16 8.63
CA THR A 63 15.60 -1.09 9.39
C THR A 63 16.76 -0.78 8.46
N HIS A 64 16.92 -1.53 7.39
CA HIS A 64 17.96 -1.29 6.40
C HIS A 64 17.85 0.12 5.77
N CYS A 65 16.63 0.51 5.36
CA CYS A 65 16.39 1.83 4.80
C CYS A 65 16.69 2.97 5.79
N LYS A 66 16.48 2.74 7.09
CA LYS A 66 16.83 3.72 8.13
C LYS A 66 18.35 3.88 8.26
N GLU A 67 19.12 2.80 8.17
CA GLU A 67 20.58 2.80 8.20
C GLU A 67 21.18 3.51 6.98
N THR A 68 20.51 3.48 5.84
CA THR A 68 20.93 4.12 4.58
C THR A 68 20.32 5.51 4.35
N ASN A 69 19.57 6.07 5.32
CA ASN A 69 18.81 7.32 5.19
C ASN A 69 17.79 7.30 4.02
N THR A 70 17.25 6.13 3.71
CA THR A 70 16.24 5.92 2.66
C THR A 70 14.84 6.01 3.25
N TYR A 71 13.95 6.78 2.62
CA TYR A 71 12.53 6.77 2.96
C TYR A 71 11.82 5.59 2.30
N VAL A 72 10.75 5.10 2.95
CA VAL A 72 9.91 4.04 2.41
C VAL A 72 8.47 4.51 2.35
N MET A 73 7.90 4.51 1.15
CA MET A 73 6.48 4.79 0.92
C MET A 73 5.76 3.47 0.67
N ILE A 74 4.75 3.16 1.48
CA ILE A 74 3.95 1.94 1.35
C ILE A 74 2.55 2.32 0.91
N ASP A 75 2.17 1.91 -0.29
CA ASP A 75 0.83 2.12 -0.82
C ASP A 75 -0.09 0.97 -0.37
N GLU A 76 -0.92 1.26 0.62
CA GLU A 76 -1.94 0.37 1.17
C GLU A 76 -3.34 0.60 0.58
N THR A 77 -3.45 1.10 -0.65
CA THR A 77 -4.75 1.34 -1.30
C THR A 77 -5.65 0.09 -1.31
N TYR A 78 -5.07 -1.11 -1.32
CA TYR A 78 -5.81 -2.37 -1.37
C TYR A 78 -5.89 -3.10 -0.02
N ILE A 79 -5.31 -2.58 1.04
CA ILE A 79 -5.24 -3.28 2.34
C ILE A 79 -6.62 -3.55 2.95
N GLU A 80 -7.61 -2.70 2.70
CA GLU A 80 -8.97 -2.88 3.23
C GLU A 80 -9.68 -4.15 2.72
N PHE A 81 -9.17 -4.75 1.63
CA PHE A 81 -9.71 -5.99 1.07
C PHE A 81 -9.16 -7.26 1.71
N VAL A 82 -8.12 -7.17 2.53
CA VAL A 82 -7.60 -8.35 3.25
C VAL A 82 -8.44 -8.64 4.49
N PRO A 83 -8.55 -9.92 4.90
CA PRO A 83 -9.36 -10.29 6.08
C PRO A 83 -8.87 -9.65 7.38
N ASP A 84 -7.56 -9.67 7.59
CA ASP A 84 -6.91 -9.33 8.86
C ASP A 84 -6.14 -8.00 8.74
N VAL A 85 -6.85 -6.92 8.39
CA VAL A 85 -6.28 -5.59 8.11
C VAL A 85 -5.40 -5.10 9.27
N ASP A 86 -5.87 -5.27 10.50
CA ASP A 86 -5.17 -4.77 11.70
C ASP A 86 -3.84 -5.48 11.95
N GLU A 87 -3.74 -6.76 11.54
CA GLU A 87 -2.52 -7.54 11.67
C GLU A 87 -1.55 -7.34 10.50
N LEU A 88 -2.09 -7.02 9.31
CA LEU A 88 -1.32 -6.97 8.07
C LEU A 88 -0.93 -5.56 7.63
N SER A 89 -1.56 -4.53 8.20
CA SER A 89 -1.21 -3.13 7.92
C SER A 89 0.16 -2.75 8.46
N ALA A 90 0.86 -1.93 7.70
CA ALA A 90 2.12 -1.33 8.12
C ALA A 90 1.94 -0.10 9.04
N ILE A 91 0.71 0.37 9.29
CA ILE A 91 0.45 1.56 10.12
C ILE A 91 1.11 1.45 11.50
N PRO A 92 1.03 0.32 12.26
CA PRO A 92 1.69 0.20 13.56
C PRO A 92 3.21 0.41 13.52
N LEU A 93 3.85 0.17 12.36
CA LEU A 93 5.29 0.36 12.21
C LEU A 93 5.70 1.84 12.27
N THR A 94 4.80 2.77 11.97
CA THR A 94 5.07 4.22 12.08
C THR A 94 5.41 4.65 13.52
N ALA A 95 5.03 3.89 14.52
CA ALA A 95 5.40 4.15 15.92
C ALA A 95 6.90 3.92 16.20
N SER A 96 7.58 3.09 15.39
CA SER A 96 8.99 2.72 15.59
C SER A 96 9.90 3.23 14.46
N PHE A 97 9.32 3.57 13.31
CA PHE A 97 10.06 3.99 12.12
C PHE A 97 9.56 5.35 11.64
N ASP A 98 10.41 6.35 11.68
CA ASP A 98 10.16 7.71 11.20
C ASP A 98 10.52 7.90 9.72
N ASN A 99 11.12 6.89 9.10
CA ASN A 99 11.44 6.85 7.66
C ASN A 99 10.34 6.18 6.81
N VAL A 100 9.14 5.95 7.35
CA VAL A 100 8.02 5.33 6.62
C VAL A 100 6.84 6.27 6.44
N ILE A 101 6.22 6.20 5.26
CA ILE A 101 4.99 6.91 4.90
C ILE A 101 4.01 5.87 4.37
N ILE A 102 2.85 5.74 5.01
CA ILE A 102 1.79 4.84 4.56
C ILE A 102 0.76 5.65 3.79
N LEU A 103 0.41 5.22 2.58
CA LEU A 103 -0.64 5.83 1.78
C LEU A 103 -1.90 4.97 1.80
N ARG A 104 -3.05 5.58 1.98
CA ARG A 104 -4.37 4.95 1.84
C ARG A 104 -5.31 5.80 1.00
N GLY A 105 -6.23 5.16 0.31
CA GLY A 105 -7.20 5.83 -0.53
C GLY A 105 -8.58 5.21 -0.49
N THR A 106 -9.60 6.05 -0.69
CA THR A 106 -11.01 5.64 -0.66
C THR A 106 -11.50 5.13 -2.02
N SER A 107 -10.72 5.32 -3.07
CA SER A 107 -11.14 5.12 -4.46
C SER A 107 -11.50 3.67 -4.82
N LYS A 108 -10.93 2.70 -4.11
CA LYS A 108 -11.13 1.27 -4.39
C LYS A 108 -12.16 0.66 -3.45
N PHE A 109 -11.83 0.54 -2.17
CA PHE A 109 -12.69 -0.13 -1.20
C PHE A 109 -14.07 0.56 -1.06
N PHE A 110 -14.09 1.88 -0.98
CA PHE A 110 -15.33 2.65 -0.89
C PHE A 110 -15.95 3.00 -2.25
N ALA A 111 -15.41 2.47 -3.35
CA ALA A 111 -15.91 2.69 -4.71
C ALA A 111 -16.11 4.17 -5.08
N THR A 112 -15.27 5.07 -4.55
CA THR A 112 -15.41 6.53 -4.70
C THR A 112 -14.24 7.19 -5.46
N PRO A 113 -13.86 6.70 -6.66
CA PRO A 113 -12.69 7.23 -7.37
C PRO A 113 -12.85 8.71 -7.77
N GLY A 114 -14.09 9.19 -7.96
CA GLY A 114 -14.41 10.57 -8.33
C GLY A 114 -14.21 11.58 -7.20
N LEU A 115 -14.24 11.16 -5.93
CA LEU A 115 -14.06 12.07 -4.79
C LEU A 115 -12.61 12.56 -4.62
N ARG A 116 -11.63 11.85 -5.18
CA ARG A 116 -10.20 12.17 -5.07
C ARG A 116 -9.73 12.32 -3.62
N LEU A 117 -10.18 11.41 -2.74
CA LEU A 117 -9.83 11.38 -1.32
C LEU A 117 -8.83 10.27 -1.02
N GLY A 118 -7.76 10.63 -0.36
CA GLY A 118 -6.74 9.74 0.19
C GLY A 118 -6.03 10.41 1.34
N TYR A 119 -5.25 9.66 2.08
CA TYR A 119 -4.50 10.17 3.21
C TYR A 119 -3.16 9.45 3.35
N ALA A 120 -2.23 10.12 4.04
CA ALA A 120 -0.94 9.58 4.37
C ALA A 120 -0.76 9.55 5.90
N ILE A 121 -0.04 8.56 6.39
CA ILE A 121 0.27 8.38 7.81
C ILE A 121 1.78 8.25 7.95
N THR A 122 2.36 9.06 8.80
CA THR A 122 3.79 9.00 9.18
C THR A 122 3.97 9.60 10.57
N SER A 123 4.98 9.18 11.29
CA SER A 123 5.42 9.82 12.54
C SER A 123 6.50 10.88 12.32
N ASN A 124 6.99 11.06 11.10
CA ASN A 124 8.03 12.02 10.78
C ASN A 124 7.49 13.45 10.76
N SER A 125 7.81 14.22 11.79
CA SER A 125 7.35 15.60 11.94
C SER A 125 7.88 16.53 10.86
N GLN A 126 9.08 16.29 10.32
CA GLN A 126 9.65 17.10 9.25
C GLN A 126 8.87 16.90 7.95
N ILE A 127 8.60 15.65 7.57
CA ILE A 127 7.76 15.33 6.39
C ILE A 127 6.39 15.99 6.53
N LEU A 128 5.75 15.88 7.70
CA LEU A 128 4.45 16.50 7.94
C LEU A 128 4.51 18.02 7.78
N THR A 129 5.57 18.65 8.28
CA THR A 129 5.79 20.09 8.15
C THR A 129 5.98 20.49 6.69
N ASP A 130 6.83 19.78 5.97
CA ASP A 130 7.13 20.06 4.57
C ASP A 130 5.89 19.89 3.67
N ILE A 131 5.12 18.83 3.86
CA ILE A 131 3.85 18.62 3.15
C ILE A 131 2.86 19.75 3.48
N ASN A 132 2.69 20.10 4.76
CA ASN A 132 1.76 21.14 5.18
C ASN A 132 2.13 22.53 4.63
N THR A 133 3.42 22.83 4.53
CA THR A 133 3.91 24.10 3.99
C THR A 133 3.73 24.20 2.48
N ASN A 134 3.92 23.08 1.76
CA ASN A 134 3.95 23.09 0.31
C ASN A 134 2.64 22.62 -0.34
N LYS A 135 1.69 22.08 0.44
CA LYS A 135 0.40 21.62 -0.11
C LYS A 135 -0.47 22.79 -0.57
N ASN A 136 -1.22 22.55 -1.64
CA ASN A 136 -2.29 23.46 -2.02
C ASN A 136 -3.39 23.49 -0.93
N PRO A 137 -3.77 24.65 -0.38
CA PRO A 137 -4.80 24.77 0.66
C PRO A 137 -6.18 24.23 0.22
N TRP A 138 -6.43 24.13 -1.09
CA TRP A 138 -7.69 23.66 -1.67
C TRP A 138 -7.64 22.21 -2.18
N MET A 139 -6.75 21.36 -1.62
CA MET A 139 -6.56 19.98 -2.08
C MET A 139 -7.80 19.10 -1.92
N ILE A 140 -8.56 19.28 -0.84
CA ILE A 140 -9.71 18.44 -0.53
C ILE A 140 -10.97 19.24 -0.84
N ASN A 141 -11.83 18.70 -1.71
CA ASN A 141 -13.11 19.31 -2.01
C ASN A 141 -14.16 19.01 -0.91
N SER A 142 -15.15 19.87 -0.77
CA SER A 142 -16.15 19.79 0.30
C SER A 142 -16.96 18.49 0.28
N LEU A 143 -17.23 17.94 -0.91
CA LEU A 143 -17.94 16.65 -1.02
C LEU A 143 -17.11 15.50 -0.49
N ALA A 144 -15.79 15.52 -0.72
CA ALA A 144 -14.88 14.53 -0.19
C ALA A 144 -14.79 14.56 1.34
N VAL A 145 -14.87 15.76 1.95
CA VAL A 145 -14.89 15.90 3.43
C VAL A 145 -16.13 15.22 3.99
N VAL A 146 -17.33 15.61 3.52
CA VAL A 146 -18.60 15.05 4.01
C VAL A 146 -18.69 13.54 3.79
N ALA A 147 -18.26 13.08 2.59
CA ALA A 147 -18.25 11.66 2.28
C ALA A 147 -17.27 10.90 3.17
N GLY A 148 -16.08 11.45 3.43
CA GLY A 148 -15.07 10.83 4.30
C GLY A 148 -15.57 10.67 5.73
N GLU A 149 -16.19 11.72 6.31
CA GLU A 149 -16.76 11.68 7.65
C GLU A 149 -17.85 10.59 7.80
N THR A 150 -18.55 10.26 6.71
CA THR A 150 -19.58 9.23 6.71
C THR A 150 -18.99 7.84 6.46
N MET A 151 -18.24 7.68 5.38
CA MET A 151 -17.82 6.35 4.90
C MET A 151 -16.84 5.62 5.83
N PHE A 152 -15.97 6.37 6.54
CA PHE A 152 -15.03 5.75 7.48
C PHE A 152 -15.69 5.22 8.75
N LEU A 153 -16.91 5.64 9.04
CA LEU A 153 -17.72 5.22 10.20
C LEU A 153 -18.83 4.23 9.81
N ASP A 154 -18.98 3.91 8.53
CA ASP A 154 -20.00 2.98 8.05
C ASP A 154 -19.52 1.52 8.20
N GLU A 155 -19.59 1.02 9.43
CA GLU A 155 -19.19 -0.35 9.75
C GLU A 155 -20.02 -1.41 9.00
N GLU A 156 -21.29 -1.12 8.70
CA GLU A 156 -22.15 -2.02 7.95
C GLU A 156 -21.61 -2.22 6.53
N TYR A 157 -21.29 -1.11 5.83
CA TYR A 157 -20.68 -1.14 4.50
C TYR A 157 -19.35 -1.88 4.52
N ILE A 158 -18.47 -1.55 5.48
CA ILE A 158 -17.13 -2.12 5.61
C ILE A 158 -17.23 -3.65 5.76
N ASN A 159 -18.04 -4.13 6.71
CA ASN A 159 -18.18 -5.56 7.00
C ASN A 159 -18.84 -6.31 5.84
N LYS A 160 -19.88 -5.74 5.23
CA LYS A 160 -20.58 -6.32 4.09
C LYS A 160 -19.68 -6.43 2.86
N THR A 161 -18.90 -5.38 2.58
CA THR A 161 -17.96 -5.36 1.46
C THR A 161 -16.86 -6.40 1.65
N ARG A 162 -16.24 -6.48 2.84
CA ARG A 162 -15.22 -7.50 3.12
C ARG A 162 -15.78 -8.91 2.97
N SER A 163 -16.95 -9.18 3.53
CA SER A 163 -17.60 -10.49 3.43
C SER A 163 -17.91 -10.88 1.98
N LEU A 164 -18.42 -9.92 1.20
CA LEU A 164 -18.69 -10.14 -0.22
C LEU A 164 -17.43 -10.47 -1.01
N ILE A 165 -16.39 -9.66 -0.84
CA ILE A 165 -15.09 -9.85 -1.54
C ILE A 165 -14.48 -11.20 -1.18
N LEU A 166 -14.49 -11.60 0.08
CA LEU A 166 -13.94 -12.87 0.53
C LEU A 166 -14.72 -14.06 -0.07
N SER A 167 -16.06 -13.99 -0.09
CA SER A 167 -16.90 -15.04 -0.68
C SER A 167 -16.68 -15.15 -2.18
N GLU A 168 -16.63 -14.03 -2.90
CA GLU A 168 -16.41 -14.02 -4.35
C GLU A 168 -14.97 -14.45 -4.71
N LYS A 169 -13.98 -14.07 -3.93
CA LYS A 169 -12.60 -14.55 -4.10
C LYS A 169 -12.56 -16.09 -4.00
N THR A 170 -13.20 -16.67 -2.98
CA THR A 170 -13.28 -18.11 -2.78
C THR A 170 -13.97 -18.78 -3.96
N ARG A 171 -15.11 -18.24 -4.40
CA ARG A 171 -15.87 -18.77 -5.55
C ARG A 171 -15.04 -18.71 -6.85
N CYS A 172 -14.41 -17.59 -7.13
CA CYS A 172 -13.57 -17.43 -8.32
C CYS A 172 -12.38 -18.39 -8.31
N ARG A 173 -11.73 -18.54 -7.15
CA ARG A 173 -10.61 -19.47 -6.98
C ARG A 173 -11.03 -20.91 -7.30
N GLN A 174 -12.13 -21.36 -6.74
CA GLN A 174 -12.67 -22.69 -7.02
C GLN A 174 -12.94 -22.91 -8.52
N LEU A 175 -13.60 -21.97 -9.18
CA LEU A 175 -13.88 -22.08 -10.62
C LEU A 175 -12.61 -22.16 -11.48
N ILE A 176 -11.58 -21.43 -11.10
CA ILE A 176 -10.29 -21.45 -11.80
C ILE A 176 -9.58 -22.80 -11.59
N GLU A 177 -9.57 -23.31 -10.36
CA GLU A 177 -8.98 -24.61 -10.01
C GLU A 177 -9.71 -25.77 -10.76
N GLU A 178 -11.04 -25.77 -10.77
CA GLU A 178 -11.85 -26.75 -11.51
C GLU A 178 -11.65 -26.69 -13.03
N SER A 179 -11.29 -25.54 -13.57
CA SER A 179 -11.05 -25.39 -15.01
C SER A 179 -9.81 -26.13 -15.50
N HIS A 180 -8.81 -26.33 -14.62
CA HIS A 180 -7.49 -26.89 -14.94
C HIS A 180 -6.72 -26.16 -16.08
N LYS A 181 -7.13 -24.92 -16.41
CA LYS A 181 -6.55 -24.15 -17.54
C LYS A 181 -5.60 -23.07 -17.11
N PHE A 182 -5.61 -22.71 -15.81
CA PHE A 182 -4.86 -21.58 -15.28
C PHE A 182 -4.08 -21.99 -14.05
N LYS A 183 -2.93 -21.33 -13.87
CA LYS A 183 -2.16 -21.41 -12.63
C LYS A 183 -2.59 -20.28 -11.71
N LEU A 184 -2.90 -20.62 -10.47
CA LEU A 184 -3.17 -19.63 -9.42
C LEU A 184 -1.90 -19.36 -8.62
N TYR A 185 -1.67 -18.09 -8.35
CA TYR A 185 -0.61 -17.65 -7.44
C TYR A 185 -1.22 -17.24 -6.10
N PRO A 186 -0.46 -17.37 -4.99
CA PRO A 186 -0.90 -16.88 -3.68
C PRO A 186 -1.24 -15.39 -3.73
N SER A 187 -2.42 -15.03 -3.22
CA SER A 187 -2.87 -13.63 -3.12
C SER A 187 -3.70 -13.41 -1.87
N TYR A 188 -3.65 -12.20 -1.33
CA TYR A 188 -4.41 -11.76 -0.16
C TYR A 188 -5.71 -11.07 -0.54
#